data_7711172573ee876f39048675e6cef3b7
#
_entry.id   7711172573ee876f39048675e6cef3b7
#
_cell.length_a   1.000
_cell.length_b   1.000
_cell.length_c   1.000
_cell.angle_alpha   90.00
_cell.angle_beta   90.00
_cell.angle_gamma   90.00
#
_symmetry.space_group_name_H-M   'P 1'
#
loop_
_entity.id
_entity.type
_entity.pdbx_description
1 polymer ?
#
loop_
_entity_poly.entity_id
_entity_poly.type
_entity_poly.pdbx_seq_one_letter_code
_entity_poly.pdbx_strand_id
1 'polypeptide(L)'
;MKISQIADAIFIGRIGKSEKSYSGTKPVFYQNKLKIDYCRDLPKGFVDKHLSIVYFICVNDTIYKIGQTSGKNGIRGCLNFYCSAGQDDPGPNRFTINALIRECLNKNDSVDVYIKYLEPIEVAISGISKIHNVMVPISAKCLEEVHLEEYKKMTGSNPLWNFQESGRAVPSYINENFATYRKMRAQGRK
;
A
#
# COMPACT_ATOMS: atom_id res chain seq x y z
N MET A 1 0.18 2.79 -17.53
CA MET A 1 1.47 3.47 -17.35
C MET A 1 2.45 2.50 -16.73
N LYS A 2 3.68 2.41 -17.23
CA LYS A 2 4.74 1.56 -16.68
C LYS A 2 5.48 2.26 -15.55
N ILE A 3 5.95 1.49 -14.57
CA ILE A 3 6.74 2.04 -13.44
C ILE A 3 8.06 2.67 -13.89
N SER A 4 8.66 2.17 -14.96
CA SER A 4 9.89 2.74 -15.56
C SER A 4 9.75 4.18 -16.06
N GLN A 5 8.52 4.69 -16.18
CA GLN A 5 8.24 6.08 -16.53
C GLN A 5 8.23 7.01 -15.30
N ILE A 6 8.32 6.45 -14.09
CA ILE A 6 8.44 7.24 -12.85
C ILE A 6 9.92 7.41 -12.51
N ALA A 7 10.42 8.62 -12.64
CA ALA A 7 11.79 8.94 -12.25
C ALA A 7 12.00 8.66 -10.75
N ASP A 8 13.17 8.14 -10.40
CA ASP A 8 13.61 7.89 -9.01
C ASP A 8 12.68 6.97 -8.19
N ALA A 9 11.86 6.15 -8.85
CA ALA A 9 11.10 5.12 -8.16
C ALA A 9 12.03 4.01 -7.66
N ILE A 10 12.02 3.75 -6.36
CA ILE A 10 12.85 2.76 -5.70
C ILE A 10 12.08 1.46 -5.58
N PHE A 11 12.59 0.37 -6.17
CA PHE A 11 12.06 -0.97 -5.95
C PHE A 11 12.33 -1.40 -4.51
N ILE A 12 11.29 -1.78 -3.76
CA ILE A 12 11.45 -2.20 -2.37
C ILE A 12 11.18 -3.69 -2.15
N GLY A 13 10.50 -4.36 -3.06
CA GLY A 13 10.26 -5.80 -2.91
C GLY A 13 9.08 -6.29 -3.73
N ARG A 14 8.90 -7.61 -3.68
CA ARG A 14 7.86 -8.35 -4.40
C ARG A 14 6.88 -8.99 -3.42
N ILE A 15 5.59 -8.87 -3.70
CA ILE A 15 4.54 -9.56 -2.94
C ILE A 15 4.36 -10.96 -3.51
N GLY A 16 4.34 -11.94 -2.62
CA GLY A 16 4.12 -13.35 -2.95
C GLY A 16 3.19 -14.03 -1.95
N LYS A 17 2.82 -15.27 -2.25
CA LYS A 17 2.13 -16.15 -1.30
C LYS A 17 3.16 -16.75 -0.34
N SER A 18 2.84 -16.72 0.95
CA SER A 18 3.63 -17.45 1.95
C SER A 18 3.18 -18.90 1.99
N GLU A 19 4.12 -19.82 2.23
CA GLU A 19 3.78 -21.21 2.56
C GLU A 19 3.14 -21.33 3.95
N LYS A 20 3.34 -20.30 4.79
CA LYS A 20 2.78 -20.28 6.15
C LYS A 20 1.30 -19.94 6.10
N SER A 21 0.50 -20.82 6.69
CA SER A 21 -0.91 -20.53 7.01
C SER A 21 -1.02 -19.49 8.11
N TYR A 22 -2.18 -18.87 8.21
CA TYR A 22 -2.49 -18.07 9.38
C TYR A 22 -2.53 -18.97 10.62
N SER A 23 -1.95 -18.51 11.72
CA SER A 23 -1.97 -19.20 13.02
C SER A 23 -3.03 -18.58 13.92
N GLY A 24 -3.65 -19.41 14.78
CA GLY A 24 -4.60 -18.97 15.80
C GLY A 24 -6.04 -19.39 15.51
N THR A 25 -6.92 -19.09 16.46
CA THR A 25 -8.35 -19.47 16.46
C THR A 25 -9.23 -18.49 15.69
N LYS A 26 -8.68 -17.38 15.20
CA LYS A 26 -9.45 -16.36 14.45
C LYS A 26 -9.86 -16.91 13.09
N PRO A 27 -11.13 -16.70 12.68
CA PRO A 27 -11.55 -17.04 11.33
C PRO A 27 -10.66 -16.41 10.28
N VAL A 28 -10.23 -17.19 9.30
CA VAL A 28 -9.43 -16.73 8.15
C VAL A 28 -10.22 -16.94 6.87
N PHE A 29 -10.21 -15.96 5.99
CA PHE A 29 -10.86 -16.06 4.70
C PHE A 29 -9.95 -16.73 3.65
N TYR A 30 -8.65 -16.45 3.71
CA TYR A 30 -7.64 -17.05 2.85
C TYR A 30 -6.68 -17.89 3.67
N GLN A 31 -6.42 -19.12 3.25
CA GLN A 31 -5.56 -20.05 3.99
C GLN A 31 -4.11 -19.55 4.14
N ASN A 32 -3.51 -19.08 3.04
CA ASN A 32 -2.12 -18.64 3.03
C ASN A 32 -2.00 -17.14 3.25
N LYS A 33 -0.97 -16.71 3.99
CA LYS A 33 -0.60 -15.30 4.11
C LYS A 33 -0.04 -14.78 2.78
N LEU A 34 -0.19 -13.49 2.55
CA LEU A 34 0.72 -12.78 1.65
C LEU A 34 1.96 -12.37 2.43
N LYS A 35 3.10 -12.31 1.75
CA LYS A 35 4.37 -11.82 2.28
C LYS A 35 5.00 -10.87 1.29
N ILE A 36 5.91 -10.03 1.77
CA ILE A 36 6.76 -9.21 0.93
C ILE A 36 8.19 -9.73 1.10
N ASP A 37 8.78 -10.10 -0.01
CA ASP A 37 10.21 -10.38 -0.10
C ASP A 37 10.89 -9.05 -0.45
N TYR A 38 11.44 -8.39 0.59
CA TYR A 38 12.11 -7.10 0.43
C TYR A 38 13.44 -7.23 -0.33
N CYS A 39 13.74 -6.22 -1.15
CA CYS A 39 15.00 -6.13 -1.85
C CYS A 39 16.17 -6.12 -0.85
N ARG A 40 17.20 -6.93 -1.14
CA ARG A 40 18.38 -7.08 -0.26
C ARG A 40 19.29 -5.86 -0.27
N ASP A 41 19.25 -5.08 -1.36
CA ASP A 41 20.09 -3.90 -1.55
C ASP A 41 19.59 -2.66 -0.80
N LEU A 42 18.44 -2.77 -0.14
CA LEU A 42 17.92 -1.68 0.68
C LEU A 42 18.75 -1.52 1.96
N PRO A 43 19.03 -0.28 2.39
CA PRO A 43 19.70 -0.04 3.66
C PRO A 43 18.93 -0.69 4.81
N LYS A 44 19.67 -1.23 5.79
CA LYS A 44 19.07 -1.86 6.98
C LYS A 44 18.08 -0.91 7.67
N GLY A 45 16.87 -1.40 7.90
CA GLY A 45 15.80 -0.64 8.56
C GLY A 45 15.12 0.42 7.67
N PHE A 46 15.49 0.54 6.39
CA PHE A 46 14.93 1.55 5.49
C PHE A 46 13.39 1.48 5.42
N VAL A 47 12.83 0.29 5.30
CA VAL A 47 11.38 0.07 5.17
C VAL A 47 10.59 0.39 6.45
N ASP A 48 11.29 0.55 7.58
CA ASP A 48 10.71 0.90 8.88
C ASP A 48 10.83 2.40 9.20
N LYS A 49 11.53 3.17 8.35
CA LYS A 49 11.72 4.60 8.56
C LYS A 49 10.39 5.35 8.49
N HIS A 50 10.19 6.27 9.42
CA HIS A 50 9.07 7.20 9.43
C HIS A 50 9.33 8.33 8.42
N LEU A 51 8.92 8.11 7.18
CA LEU A 51 9.08 9.05 6.07
C LEU A 51 7.71 9.32 5.43
N SER A 52 7.61 10.44 4.74
CA SER A 52 6.50 10.72 3.83
C SER A 52 6.72 9.97 2.52
N ILE A 53 5.95 8.91 2.31
CA ILE A 53 6.16 7.96 1.23
C ILE A 53 4.93 7.91 0.33
N VAL A 54 5.14 7.97 -0.98
CA VAL A 54 4.20 7.48 -1.99
C VAL A 54 4.67 6.11 -2.45
N TYR A 55 3.76 5.15 -2.50
CA TYR A 55 4.05 3.81 -2.99
C TYR A 55 3.24 3.47 -4.23
N PHE A 56 3.82 2.62 -5.07
CA PHE A 56 3.23 2.11 -6.30
C PHE A 56 3.17 0.59 -6.20
N ILE A 57 1.96 0.02 -6.31
CA ILE A 57 1.80 -1.43 -6.49
C ILE A 57 1.67 -1.66 -7.99
N CYS A 58 2.59 -2.46 -8.52
CA CYS A 58 2.69 -2.74 -9.95
C CYS A 58 2.39 -4.21 -10.23
N VAL A 59 1.65 -4.47 -11.28
CA VAL A 59 1.42 -5.81 -11.83
C VAL A 59 2.11 -5.88 -13.18
N ASN A 60 3.08 -6.78 -13.34
CA ASN A 60 3.88 -6.91 -14.56
C ASN A 60 4.38 -5.54 -15.07
N ASP A 61 5.06 -4.79 -14.18
CA ASP A 61 5.59 -3.43 -14.38
C ASP A 61 4.55 -2.33 -14.64
N THR A 62 3.28 -2.64 -14.70
CA THR A 62 2.22 -1.64 -14.87
C THR A 62 1.70 -1.20 -13.50
N ILE A 63 1.56 0.12 -13.30
CA ILE A 63 1.05 0.72 -12.07
C ILE A 63 -0.44 0.45 -11.96
N TYR A 64 -0.85 -0.26 -10.92
CA TYR A 64 -2.25 -0.58 -10.60
C TYR A 64 -2.77 0.23 -9.42
N LYS A 65 -1.89 0.61 -8.47
CA LYS A 65 -2.25 1.46 -7.34
C LYS A 65 -1.15 2.46 -7.03
N ILE A 66 -1.57 3.68 -6.77
CA ILE A 66 -0.79 4.71 -6.11
C ILE A 66 -1.41 4.90 -4.72
N GLY A 67 -0.60 5.01 -3.70
CA GLY A 67 -1.05 5.25 -2.34
C GLY A 67 0.05 5.91 -1.52
N GLN A 68 -0.28 6.31 -0.29
CA GLN A 68 0.65 7.03 0.57
C GLN A 68 0.72 6.42 1.98
N THR A 69 1.79 6.75 2.67
CA THR A 69 1.92 6.52 4.11
C THR A 69 2.90 7.53 4.73
N SER A 70 2.55 7.97 5.93
CA SER A 70 3.44 8.67 6.87
C SER A 70 3.40 7.98 8.24
N GLY A 71 3.12 6.68 8.24
CA GLY A 71 2.98 5.90 9.46
C GLY A 71 4.30 5.71 10.20
N LYS A 72 4.26 5.62 11.53
CA LYS A 72 5.44 5.42 12.40
C LYS A 72 6.22 4.14 12.07
N ASN A 73 5.57 3.12 11.52
CA ASN A 73 6.18 1.85 11.12
C ASN A 73 6.61 1.84 9.64
N GLY A 74 6.78 3.02 9.04
CA GLY A 74 7.22 3.17 7.66
C GLY A 74 6.33 2.45 6.65
N ILE A 75 6.91 2.16 5.48
CA ILE A 75 6.20 1.44 4.41
C ILE A 75 5.88 -0.01 4.80
N ARG A 76 6.69 -0.65 5.64
CA ARG A 76 6.43 -2.01 6.14
C ARG A 76 5.08 -2.08 6.85
N GLY A 77 4.76 -1.12 7.71
CA GLY A 77 3.49 -1.07 8.42
C GLY A 77 2.30 -0.97 7.47
N CYS A 78 2.41 -0.11 6.45
CA CYS A 78 1.38 0.07 5.44
C CYS A 78 1.14 -1.22 4.62
N LEU A 79 2.21 -1.85 4.14
CA LEU A 79 2.11 -3.05 3.29
C LEU A 79 1.64 -4.28 4.09
N ASN A 80 2.04 -4.40 5.35
CA ASN A 80 1.53 -5.45 6.24
C ASN A 80 0.00 -5.41 6.36
N PHE A 81 -0.62 -4.24 6.31
CA PHE A 81 -2.08 -4.14 6.31
C PHE A 81 -2.73 -4.81 5.11
N TYR A 82 -2.11 -4.74 3.93
CA TYR A 82 -2.61 -5.46 2.76
C TYR A 82 -2.35 -6.96 2.88
N CYS A 83 -1.16 -7.36 3.32
CA CYS A 83 -0.77 -8.76 3.42
C CYS A 83 -1.58 -9.53 4.47
N SER A 84 -1.96 -8.90 5.58
CA SER A 84 -2.69 -9.52 6.69
C SER A 84 -4.22 -9.48 6.56
N ALA A 85 -4.76 -8.86 5.51
CA ALA A 85 -6.19 -8.60 5.39
C ALA A 85 -7.09 -9.86 5.34
N GLY A 86 -6.51 -11.04 5.16
CA GLY A 86 -7.27 -12.30 5.23
C GLY A 86 -7.53 -12.83 6.64
N GLN A 87 -6.88 -12.27 7.68
CA GLN A 87 -7.01 -12.72 9.08
C GLN A 87 -7.49 -11.61 10.03
N ASP A 88 -6.97 -10.39 9.85
CA ASP A 88 -7.31 -9.26 10.71
C ASP A 88 -8.73 -8.74 10.40
N ASP A 89 -9.18 -7.70 11.08
CA ASP A 89 -10.44 -7.03 10.78
C ASP A 89 -10.20 -5.87 9.78
N PRO A 90 -10.01 -6.17 8.50
CA PRO A 90 -9.69 -5.17 7.50
C PRO A 90 -10.92 -4.30 7.20
N GLY A 91 -10.68 -3.03 6.91
CA GLY A 91 -11.66 -2.24 6.19
C GLY A 91 -11.83 -2.76 4.74
N PRO A 92 -12.91 -2.37 4.05
CA PRO A 92 -13.24 -2.87 2.71
C PRO A 92 -12.11 -2.67 1.71
N ASN A 93 -11.48 -1.49 1.69
CA ASN A 93 -10.37 -1.21 0.77
C ASN A 93 -9.18 -2.15 0.95
N ARG A 94 -8.82 -2.44 2.20
CA ARG A 94 -7.70 -3.31 2.52
C ARG A 94 -7.97 -4.74 2.08
N PHE A 95 -9.19 -5.24 2.32
CA PHE A 95 -9.62 -6.54 1.86
C PHE A 95 -9.62 -6.61 0.32
N THR A 96 -10.14 -5.57 -0.34
CA THR A 96 -10.18 -5.48 -1.81
C THR A 96 -8.78 -5.58 -2.42
N ILE A 97 -7.82 -4.79 -1.94
CA ILE A 97 -6.45 -4.82 -2.47
C ILE A 97 -5.80 -6.18 -2.22
N ASN A 98 -6.00 -6.79 -1.05
CA ASN A 98 -5.50 -8.14 -0.78
C ASN A 98 -6.10 -9.17 -1.77
N ALA A 99 -7.41 -9.11 -2.03
CA ALA A 99 -8.08 -10.02 -2.97
C ALA A 99 -7.54 -9.88 -4.40
N LEU A 100 -7.36 -8.63 -4.86
CA LEU A 100 -6.81 -8.34 -6.20
C LEU A 100 -5.36 -8.78 -6.36
N ILE A 101 -4.52 -8.57 -5.34
CA ILE A 101 -3.14 -9.09 -5.32
C ILE A 101 -3.16 -10.61 -5.47
N ARG A 102 -4.02 -11.30 -4.71
CA ARG A 102 -4.14 -12.77 -4.81
C ARG A 102 -4.58 -13.23 -6.18
N GLU A 103 -5.52 -12.53 -6.80
CA GLU A 103 -5.97 -12.84 -8.15
C GLU A 103 -4.83 -12.76 -9.16
N CYS A 104 -4.01 -11.70 -9.10
CA CYS A 104 -2.82 -11.58 -9.94
C CYS A 104 -1.84 -12.72 -9.69
N LEU A 105 -1.52 -13.02 -8.43
CA LEU A 105 -0.62 -14.12 -8.08
C LEU A 105 -1.15 -15.50 -8.48
N ASN A 106 -2.48 -15.69 -8.56
CA ASN A 106 -3.09 -16.92 -9.07
C ASN A 106 -2.94 -17.07 -10.59
N LYS A 107 -2.81 -15.95 -11.30
CA LYS A 107 -2.54 -15.90 -12.74
C LYS A 107 -1.04 -15.95 -13.07
N ASN A 108 -0.18 -16.13 -12.05
CA ASN A 108 1.28 -16.06 -12.14
C ASN A 108 1.82 -14.69 -12.56
N ASP A 109 1.06 -13.62 -12.32
CA ASP A 109 1.55 -12.26 -12.50
C ASP A 109 2.53 -11.89 -11.38
N SER A 110 3.52 -11.04 -11.70
CA SER A 110 4.37 -10.42 -10.68
C SER A 110 3.63 -9.24 -10.03
N VAL A 111 3.77 -9.12 -8.71
CA VAL A 111 3.25 -7.97 -7.97
C VAL A 111 4.38 -7.32 -7.20
N ASP A 112 4.86 -6.21 -7.73
CA ASP A 112 6.03 -5.49 -7.26
C ASP A 112 5.64 -4.19 -6.58
N VAL A 113 6.45 -3.76 -5.61
CA VAL A 113 6.23 -2.53 -4.88
C VAL A 113 7.41 -1.61 -5.06
N TYR A 114 7.11 -0.38 -5.45
CA TYR A 114 8.05 0.72 -5.58
C TYR A 114 7.61 1.87 -4.70
N ILE A 115 8.57 2.73 -4.33
CA ILE A 115 8.28 3.93 -3.55
C ILE A 115 9.00 5.15 -4.10
N LYS A 116 8.46 6.32 -3.77
CA LYS A 116 9.17 7.59 -3.71
C LYS A 116 8.96 8.18 -2.32
N TYR A 117 9.96 8.89 -1.82
CA TYR A 117 9.86 9.59 -0.56
C TYR A 117 10.54 10.94 -0.65
N LEU A 118 10.18 11.83 0.25
CA LEU A 118 10.88 13.08 0.44
C LEU A 118 11.38 13.16 1.89
N GLU A 119 12.63 13.60 2.02
CA GLU A 119 13.19 13.94 3.32
C GLU A 119 12.49 15.19 3.87
N PRO A 120 12.38 15.33 5.19
CA PRO A 120 11.91 16.56 5.79
C PRO A 120 12.75 17.75 5.36
N ILE A 121 12.12 18.90 5.18
CA ILE A 121 12.79 20.14 4.85
C ILE A 121 13.03 21.00 6.08
N GLU A 122 14.18 21.70 6.14
CA GLU A 122 14.44 22.65 7.20
C GLU A 122 13.70 23.96 6.91
N VAL A 123 12.92 24.43 7.87
CA VAL A 123 12.15 25.67 7.79
C VAL A 123 12.49 26.56 8.98
N ALA A 124 12.81 27.83 8.70
CA ALA A 124 12.99 28.84 9.72
C ALA A 124 11.61 29.38 10.18
N ILE A 125 11.28 29.18 11.42
CA ILE A 125 10.01 29.66 12.03
C ILE A 125 10.30 30.73 13.04
N SER A 126 9.68 31.91 12.90
CA SER A 126 9.75 32.98 13.89
C SER A 126 9.02 32.59 15.16
N GLY A 127 9.75 32.45 16.25
CA GLY A 127 9.20 32.31 17.59
C GLY A 127 8.98 33.69 18.26
N ILE A 128 8.63 33.68 19.53
CA ILE A 128 8.36 34.92 20.30
C ILE A 128 9.63 35.78 20.42
N SER A 129 10.79 35.16 20.65
CA SER A 129 12.06 35.87 20.92
C SER A 129 13.18 35.58 19.94
N LYS A 130 13.06 34.53 19.14
CA LYS A 130 14.10 34.11 18.18
C LYS A 130 13.54 33.27 17.05
N ILE A 131 14.34 33.14 15.99
CA ILE A 131 14.06 32.22 14.87
C ILE A 131 14.51 30.81 15.28
N HIS A 132 13.68 29.81 14.97
CA HIS A 132 13.96 28.39 15.16
C HIS A 132 14.01 27.69 13.82
N ASN A 133 15.06 26.91 13.57
CA ASN A 133 15.12 26.01 12.45
C ASN A 133 14.48 24.67 12.86
N VAL A 134 13.46 24.26 12.15
CA VAL A 134 12.72 23.01 12.40
C VAL A 134 12.64 22.16 11.16
N MET A 135 12.82 20.85 11.33
CA MET A 135 12.60 19.90 10.24
C MET A 135 11.11 19.62 10.10
N VAL A 136 10.53 19.95 8.95
CA VAL A 136 9.11 19.77 8.66
C VAL A 136 8.92 18.66 7.65
N PRO A 137 8.17 17.59 7.98
CA PRO A 137 7.87 16.54 7.02
C PRO A 137 6.94 17.08 5.92
N ILE A 138 7.21 16.72 4.68
CA ILE A 138 6.32 17.02 3.55
C ILE A 138 5.10 16.11 3.66
N SER A 139 3.91 16.61 3.31
CA SER A 139 2.69 15.82 3.36
C SER A 139 2.73 14.65 2.36
N ALA A 140 2.69 13.41 2.85
CA ALA A 140 2.60 12.23 2.00
C ALA A 140 1.30 12.24 1.15
N LYS A 141 0.22 12.84 1.68
CA LYS A 141 -1.03 13.03 0.94
C LYS A 141 -0.86 13.96 -0.25
N CYS A 142 -0.17 15.08 -0.07
CA CYS A 142 0.12 16.00 -1.17
C CYS A 142 0.95 15.32 -2.26
N LEU A 143 1.94 14.50 -1.87
CA LEU A 143 2.72 13.72 -2.83
C LEU A 143 1.87 12.71 -3.61
N GLU A 144 0.95 12.01 -2.94
CA GLU A 144 0.01 11.09 -3.57
C GLU A 144 -0.87 11.81 -4.58
N GLU A 145 -1.45 12.95 -4.21
CA GLU A 145 -2.30 13.77 -5.06
C GLU A 145 -1.58 14.20 -6.34
N VAL A 146 -0.35 14.70 -6.24
CA VAL A 146 0.48 15.06 -7.39
C VAL A 146 0.68 13.87 -8.33
N HIS A 147 1.06 12.70 -7.81
CA HIS A 147 1.28 11.52 -8.64
C HIS A 147 0.00 10.97 -9.27
N LEU A 148 -1.15 11.08 -8.60
CA LEU A 148 -2.45 10.70 -9.14
C LEU A 148 -2.89 11.63 -10.26
N GLU A 149 -2.70 12.94 -10.10
CA GLU A 149 -3.02 13.93 -11.14
C GLU A 149 -2.15 13.73 -12.38
N GLU A 150 -0.85 13.55 -12.21
CA GLU A 150 0.07 13.29 -13.32
C GLU A 150 -0.29 11.96 -14.01
N TYR A 151 -0.53 10.89 -13.25
CA TYR A 151 -0.95 9.61 -13.81
C TYR A 151 -2.21 9.76 -14.65
N LYS A 152 -3.24 10.44 -14.11
CA LYS A 152 -4.51 10.70 -14.81
C LYS A 152 -4.31 11.54 -16.07
N LYS A 153 -3.45 12.56 -16.01
CA LYS A 153 -3.10 13.40 -17.17
C LYS A 153 -2.45 12.59 -18.28
N MET A 154 -1.56 11.66 -17.95
CA MET A 154 -0.84 10.83 -18.90
C MET A 154 -1.68 9.67 -19.47
N THR A 155 -2.62 9.13 -18.71
CA THR A 155 -3.36 7.90 -19.08
C THR A 155 -4.84 8.10 -19.32
N GLY A 156 -5.37 9.28 -19.01
CA GLY A 156 -6.80 9.60 -19.10
C GLY A 156 -7.64 9.09 -17.92
N SER A 157 -7.07 8.33 -16.98
CA SER A 157 -7.82 7.74 -15.85
C SER A 157 -6.93 7.52 -14.63
N ASN A 158 -7.55 7.30 -13.47
CA ASN A 158 -6.81 6.88 -12.26
C ASN A 158 -6.35 5.42 -12.38
N PRO A 159 -5.30 5.02 -11.61
CA PRO A 159 -4.86 3.62 -11.55
C PRO A 159 -6.02 2.68 -11.24
N LEU A 160 -5.94 1.43 -11.73
CA LEU A 160 -7.04 0.48 -11.68
C LEU A 160 -7.56 0.17 -10.28
N TRP A 161 -6.69 0.17 -9.28
CA TRP A 161 -7.02 -0.16 -7.89
C TRP A 161 -7.21 1.07 -6.98
N ASN A 162 -7.21 2.28 -7.54
CA ASN A 162 -7.57 3.50 -6.83
C ASN A 162 -9.10 3.73 -6.94
N PHE A 163 -9.88 2.86 -6.30
CA PHE A 163 -11.35 2.86 -6.40
C PHE A 163 -11.97 4.11 -5.80
N GLN A 164 -11.45 4.61 -4.69
CA GLN A 164 -11.97 5.80 -4.01
C GLN A 164 -11.82 7.05 -4.87
N GLU A 165 -10.65 7.22 -5.46
CA GLU A 165 -10.30 8.40 -6.26
C GLU A 165 -10.93 8.34 -7.67
N SER A 166 -11.23 7.13 -8.15
CA SER A 166 -11.80 6.94 -9.49
C SER A 166 -13.33 6.90 -9.51
N GLY A 167 -13.97 6.71 -8.35
CA GLY A 167 -15.41 6.41 -8.28
C GLY A 167 -15.78 5.06 -8.91
N ARG A 168 -14.79 4.25 -9.29
CA ARG A 168 -15.01 2.93 -9.90
C ARG A 168 -15.55 1.95 -8.86
N ALA A 169 -16.55 1.18 -9.22
CA ALA A 169 -17.09 0.15 -8.36
C ALA A 169 -16.06 -0.99 -8.14
N VAL A 170 -15.96 -1.46 -6.91
CA VAL A 170 -15.24 -2.68 -6.57
C VAL A 170 -15.97 -3.87 -7.22
N PRO A 171 -15.27 -4.86 -7.80
CA PRO A 171 -15.90 -6.06 -8.36
C PRO A 171 -16.87 -6.72 -7.38
N SER A 172 -18.07 -7.09 -7.83
CA SER A 172 -19.16 -7.60 -6.98
C SER A 172 -18.74 -8.81 -6.15
N TYR A 173 -18.00 -9.74 -6.75
CA TYR A 173 -17.51 -10.93 -6.04
C TYR A 173 -16.58 -10.60 -4.85
N ILE A 174 -15.82 -9.50 -4.89
CA ILE A 174 -14.98 -9.07 -3.77
C ILE A 174 -15.86 -8.54 -2.63
N ASN A 175 -16.92 -7.80 -2.96
CA ASN A 175 -17.88 -7.31 -1.97
C ASN A 175 -18.62 -8.48 -1.29
N GLU A 176 -19.03 -9.49 -2.04
CA GLU A 176 -19.65 -10.72 -1.54
C GLU A 176 -18.71 -11.50 -0.62
N ASN A 177 -17.46 -11.67 -1.05
CA ASN A 177 -16.40 -12.30 -0.26
C ASN A 177 -16.15 -11.54 1.05
N PHE A 178 -16.10 -10.22 0.99
CA PHE A 178 -15.94 -9.38 2.19
C PHE A 178 -17.13 -9.52 3.13
N ALA A 179 -18.35 -9.52 2.63
CA ALA A 179 -19.56 -9.75 3.42
C ALA A 179 -19.55 -11.12 4.10
N THR A 180 -19.16 -12.16 3.37
CA THR A 180 -18.97 -13.51 3.90
C THR A 180 -17.93 -13.56 5.01
N TYR A 181 -16.78 -12.94 4.79
CA TYR A 181 -15.73 -12.86 5.81
C TYR A 181 -16.20 -12.14 7.08
N ARG A 182 -16.96 -11.05 6.94
CA ARG A 182 -17.53 -10.32 8.08
C ARG A 182 -18.50 -11.20 8.88
N LYS A 183 -19.35 -12.00 8.22
CA LYS A 183 -20.26 -12.96 8.88
C LYS A 183 -19.47 -14.02 9.65
N MET A 184 -18.46 -14.65 9.04
CA MET A 184 -17.60 -15.64 9.71
C MET A 184 -16.96 -15.06 10.97
N ARG A 185 -16.46 -13.85 10.92
CA ARG A 185 -15.85 -13.17 12.07
C ARG A 185 -16.86 -12.86 13.18
N ALA A 186 -18.07 -12.50 12.84
CA ALA A 186 -19.12 -12.24 13.82
C ALA A 186 -19.52 -13.53 14.56
N GLN A 187 -19.56 -14.67 13.87
CA GLN A 187 -19.86 -15.98 14.45
C GLN A 187 -18.73 -16.51 15.34
N GLY A 188 -17.47 -16.27 14.97
CA GLY A 188 -16.31 -16.71 15.76
C GLY A 188 -16.00 -15.84 16.99
N ARG A 189 -16.82 -14.81 17.28
CA ARG A 189 -16.73 -13.99 18.49
C ARG A 189 -17.68 -14.42 19.61
N LYS A 190 -18.51 -15.43 19.36
CA LYS A 190 -19.37 -16.08 20.34
C LYS A 190 -18.64 -17.26 20.98
#